data_3d66f481e7158027df1ebc0a69a050cb
#
_entry.id   3d66f481e7158027df1ebc0a69a050cb
#
_cell.length_a   1.000
_cell.length_b   1.000
_cell.length_c   1.000
_cell.angle_alpha   90.00
_cell.angle_beta   90.00
_cell.angle_gamma   90.00
#
_symmetry.space_group_name_H-M   'P 1'
#
loop_
_entity.id
_entity.type
_entity.pdbx_description
1 polymer ?
#
loop_
_entity_poly.entity_id
_entity_poly.type
_entity_poly.pdbx_seq_one_letter_code
_entity_poly.pdbx_strand_id
1 'polypeptide(L)'
;MKVSALHILVNQEFEARDLEKKISEGAEFEKLAREFSTCPSGKDGGHLGEFGKGMMVPSFEKAAFALLPGEVSPIVKTQFGFHLIKRIK
;
A
#
# COMPACT_ATOMS: atom_id res chain seq x y z
N MET A 1 -18.36 -3.13 -6.99
CA MET A 1 -17.41 -3.90 -6.19
C MET A 1 -16.51 -2.97 -5.42
N LYS A 2 -16.28 -3.25 -4.14
CA LYS A 2 -15.39 -2.45 -3.29
C LYS A 2 -14.35 -3.34 -2.64
N VAL A 3 -13.18 -2.78 -2.40
CA VAL A 3 -12.10 -3.45 -1.67
C VAL A 3 -11.66 -2.58 -0.52
N SER A 4 -11.06 -3.20 0.48
CA SER A 4 -10.45 -2.48 1.61
C SER A 4 -8.97 -2.79 1.60
N ALA A 5 -8.13 -1.76 1.78
CA ALA A 5 -6.69 -1.93 1.68
C ALA A 5 -5.92 -1.00 2.62
N LEU A 6 -4.67 -1.39 2.85
CA LEU A 6 -3.67 -0.56 3.50
C LEU A 6 -2.65 -0.17 2.45
N HIS A 7 -1.95 0.96 2.62
CA HIS A 7 -0.83 1.27 1.75
C HIS A 7 0.29 2.00 2.51
N ILE A 8 1.48 1.95 1.93
CA ILE A 8 2.62 2.72 2.38
C ILE A 8 3.11 3.53 1.19
N LEU A 9 3.27 4.83 1.36
CA LEU A 9 3.80 5.72 0.32
C LEU A 9 5.18 6.21 0.74
N VAL A 10 6.17 6.06 -0.14
CA VAL A 10 7.52 6.59 0.07
C VAL A 10 7.98 7.31 -1.18
N ASN A 11 9.01 8.15 -1.04
CA ASN A 11 9.47 9.01 -2.13
C ASN A 11 10.44 8.33 -3.09
N GLN A 12 11.17 7.31 -2.63
CA GLN A 12 12.21 6.66 -3.44
C GLN A 12 11.96 5.17 -3.60
N GLU A 13 12.30 4.64 -4.75
CA GLU A 13 12.12 3.22 -5.02
C GLU A 13 12.92 2.34 -4.05
N PHE A 14 14.14 2.74 -3.68
CA PHE A 14 14.95 1.94 -2.77
C PHE A 14 14.30 1.83 -1.38
N GLU A 15 13.57 2.85 -0.97
CA GLU A 15 12.83 2.80 0.29
C GLU A 15 11.70 1.77 0.22
N ALA A 16 10.98 1.74 -0.91
CA ALA A 16 9.91 0.76 -1.11
C ALA A 16 10.46 -0.66 -1.17
N ARG A 17 11.61 -0.85 -1.80
CA ARG A 17 12.25 -2.17 -1.87
C ARG A 17 12.70 -2.66 -0.51
N ASP A 18 13.22 -1.77 0.32
CA ASP A 18 13.62 -2.12 1.68
C ASP A 18 12.43 -2.55 2.51
N LEU A 19 11.31 -1.83 2.39
CA LEU A 19 10.08 -2.18 3.09
C LEU A 19 9.50 -3.50 2.58
N GLU A 20 9.54 -3.73 1.29
CA GLU A 20 9.09 -4.98 0.68
C GLU A 20 9.86 -6.16 1.27
N LYS A 21 11.18 -6.00 1.43
CA LYS A 21 12.02 -7.02 2.04
C LYS A 21 11.62 -7.27 3.49
N LYS A 22 11.41 -6.21 4.27
CA LYS A 22 11.01 -6.34 5.67
C LYS A 22 9.67 -7.06 5.81
N ILE A 23 8.72 -6.77 4.93
CA ILE A 23 7.43 -7.43 4.93
C ILE A 23 7.60 -8.93 4.64
N SER A 24 8.45 -9.28 3.68
CA SER A 24 8.71 -10.68 3.34
C SER A 24 9.38 -11.43 4.49
N GLU A 25 10.04 -10.71 5.39
CA GLU A 25 10.69 -11.28 6.57
C GLU A 25 9.78 -11.32 7.80
N GLY A 26 8.52 -10.93 7.64
CA GLY A 26 7.54 -11.04 8.71
C GLY A 26 7.20 -9.75 9.45
N ALA A 27 7.72 -8.60 9.02
CA ALA A 27 7.38 -7.32 9.64
C ALA A 27 5.91 -6.98 9.40
N GLU A 28 5.27 -6.34 10.39
CA GLU A 28 3.89 -5.94 10.27
C GLU A 28 3.74 -4.73 9.34
N PHE A 29 2.86 -4.87 8.37
CA PHE A 29 2.61 -3.82 7.38
C PHE A 29 2.17 -2.50 8.04
N GLU A 30 1.23 -2.58 8.97
CA GLU A 30 0.71 -1.40 9.66
C GLU A 30 1.78 -0.65 10.44
N LYS A 31 2.68 -1.37 11.09
CA LYS A 31 3.79 -0.77 11.83
C LYS A 31 4.73 -0.02 10.89
N LEU A 32 5.06 -0.64 9.75
CA LEU A 32 5.92 0.00 8.76
C LEU A 32 5.24 1.24 8.16
N ALA A 33 3.92 1.18 7.96
CA ALA A 33 3.18 2.35 7.48
C ALA A 33 3.28 3.51 8.46
N ARG A 34 3.15 3.25 9.75
CA ARG A 34 3.27 4.29 10.77
C ARG A 34 4.66 4.90 10.81
N GLU A 35 5.69 4.10 10.62
CA GLU A 35 7.08 4.56 10.70
C GLU A 35 7.56 5.27 9.43
N PHE A 36 7.16 4.80 8.27
CA PHE A 36 7.79 5.19 7.00
C PHE A 36 6.89 5.86 5.98
N SER A 37 5.57 5.68 6.07
CA SER A 37 4.68 6.24 5.05
C SER A 37 4.66 7.76 5.14
N THR A 38 4.77 8.42 3.99
CA THR A 38 4.66 9.89 3.90
C THR A 38 3.21 10.33 3.77
N CYS A 39 2.28 9.39 3.53
CA CYS A 39 0.87 9.68 3.43
C CYS A 39 0.25 9.84 4.83
N PRO A 40 -0.70 10.80 5.03
CA PRO A 40 -1.37 10.95 6.31
C PRO A 40 -2.02 9.68 6.84
N SER A 41 -2.48 8.78 5.96
CA SER A 41 -3.06 7.50 6.38
C SER A 41 -2.05 6.61 7.10
N GLY A 42 -0.75 6.90 6.99
CA GLY A 42 0.29 6.16 7.71
C GLY A 42 0.07 6.16 9.22
N LYS A 43 -0.48 7.24 9.77
CA LYS A 43 -0.78 7.34 11.20
C LYS A 43 -1.76 6.27 11.65
N ASP A 44 -2.64 5.84 10.76
CA ASP A 44 -3.62 4.80 11.01
C ASP A 44 -3.18 3.43 10.48
N GLY A 45 -1.87 3.22 10.33
CA GLY A 45 -1.33 1.97 9.83
C GLY A 45 -1.50 1.80 8.32
N GLY A 46 -1.76 2.89 7.60
CA GLY A 46 -1.96 2.87 6.16
C GLY A 46 -3.39 2.56 5.73
N HIS A 47 -4.35 2.49 6.65
CA HIS A 47 -5.73 2.16 6.32
C HIS A 47 -6.38 3.21 5.43
N LEU A 48 -6.92 2.75 4.30
CA LEU A 48 -7.63 3.60 3.34
C LEU A 48 -9.16 3.45 3.46
N GLY A 49 -9.62 2.45 4.21
CA GLY A 49 -11.02 2.10 4.23
C GLY A 49 -11.43 1.41 2.95
N GLU A 50 -12.72 1.35 2.70
CA GLU A 50 -13.26 0.75 1.48
C GLU A 50 -13.26 1.76 0.34
N PHE A 51 -12.95 1.28 -0.86
CA PHE A 51 -13.01 2.12 -2.06
C PHE A 51 -13.42 1.28 -3.26
N GLY A 52 -14.07 1.92 -4.22
CA GLY A 52 -14.47 1.30 -5.47
C GLY A 52 -13.65 1.83 -6.63
N LYS A 53 -13.99 1.36 -7.82
CA LYS A 53 -13.34 1.82 -9.05
C LYS A 53 -13.62 3.32 -9.24
N GLY A 54 -12.61 4.03 -9.71
CA GLY A 54 -12.70 5.47 -9.97
C GLY A 54 -12.36 6.35 -8.77
N MET A 55 -12.14 5.78 -7.59
CA MET A 55 -11.81 6.56 -6.39
C MET A 55 -10.33 6.76 -6.17
N MET A 56 -9.49 5.91 -6.77
CA MET A 56 -8.03 5.99 -6.65
C MET A 56 -7.42 6.20 -8.04
N VAL A 57 -6.14 6.62 -8.07
CA VAL A 57 -5.45 6.74 -9.36
C VAL A 57 -5.40 5.37 -10.04
N PRO A 58 -5.47 5.34 -11.39
CA PRO A 58 -5.62 4.06 -12.12
C PRO A 58 -4.57 2.99 -11.81
N SER A 59 -3.30 3.35 -11.68
CA SER A 59 -2.26 2.36 -11.40
C SER A 59 -2.42 1.76 -10.01
N PHE A 60 -2.82 2.56 -9.02
CA PHE A 60 -3.08 2.08 -7.68
C PHE A 60 -4.30 1.15 -7.66
N GLU A 61 -5.38 1.59 -8.29
CA GLU A 61 -6.62 0.82 -8.36
C GLU A 61 -6.38 -0.55 -9.00
N LYS A 62 -5.71 -0.58 -10.13
CA LYS A 62 -5.41 -1.81 -10.85
C LYS A 62 -4.65 -2.79 -9.96
N ALA A 63 -3.63 -2.30 -9.27
CA ALA A 63 -2.82 -3.15 -8.38
C ALA A 63 -3.65 -3.67 -7.21
N ALA A 64 -4.43 -2.81 -6.57
CA ALA A 64 -5.24 -3.20 -5.41
C ALA A 64 -6.30 -4.25 -5.79
N PHE A 65 -6.97 -4.06 -6.91
CA PHE A 65 -8.02 -4.98 -7.34
C PHE A 65 -7.49 -6.31 -7.85
N ALA A 66 -6.22 -6.35 -8.25
CA ALA A 66 -5.56 -7.59 -8.69
C ALA A 66 -5.13 -8.48 -7.52
N LEU A 67 -5.07 -7.93 -6.30
CA LEU A 67 -4.66 -8.70 -5.13
C LEU A 67 -5.82 -9.54 -4.59
N LEU A 68 -5.47 -10.69 -4.01
CA LEU A 68 -6.40 -11.45 -3.17
C LEU A 68 -6.31 -10.87 -1.74
N PRO A 69 -7.38 -11.01 -0.93
CA PRO A 69 -7.31 -10.57 0.46
C PRO A 69 -6.11 -11.15 1.20
N GLY A 70 -5.39 -10.29 1.89
CA GLY A 70 -4.17 -10.66 2.61
C GLY A 70 -2.89 -10.54 1.82
N GLU A 71 -2.97 -10.36 0.51
CA GLU A 71 -1.76 -10.23 -0.32
C GLU A 71 -1.22 -8.81 -0.32
N VAL A 72 0.10 -8.71 -0.50
CA VAL A 72 0.81 -7.44 -0.65
C VAL A 72 1.26 -7.31 -2.10
N SER A 73 1.08 -6.12 -2.68
CA SER A 73 1.41 -5.87 -4.07
C SER A 73 2.92 -5.75 -4.29
N PRO A 74 3.37 -5.92 -5.56
CA PRO A 74 4.68 -5.40 -5.95
C PRO A 74 4.68 -3.88 -5.77
N ILE A 75 5.85 -3.27 -5.94
CA ILE A 75 5.96 -1.80 -5.85
C ILE A 75 5.15 -1.16 -6.98
N VAL A 76 4.29 -0.21 -6.63
CA VAL A 76 3.44 0.50 -7.58
C VAL A 76 3.87 1.96 -7.64
N LYS A 77 4.29 2.41 -8.82
CA LYS A 77 4.67 3.81 -9.01
C LYS A 77 3.45 4.63 -9.43
N THR A 78 3.26 5.78 -8.76
CA THR A 78 2.24 6.75 -9.14
C THR A 78 2.87 8.13 -9.17
N GLN A 79 2.08 9.15 -9.50
CA GLN A 79 2.56 10.54 -9.48
C GLN A 79 2.95 11.00 -8.08
N PHE A 80 2.53 10.30 -7.04
CA PHE A 80 2.82 10.65 -5.65
C PHE A 80 4.10 10.02 -5.12
N GLY A 81 4.60 8.98 -5.78
CA GLY A 81 5.77 8.24 -5.35
C GLY A 81 5.63 6.74 -5.56
N PHE A 82 6.14 5.97 -4.61
CA PHE A 82 6.13 4.51 -4.69
C PHE A 82 5.26 3.95 -3.57
N HIS A 83 4.34 3.06 -3.94
CA HIS A 83 3.37 2.47 -3.01
C HIS A 83 3.61 0.98 -2.83
N LEU A 84 3.36 0.52 -1.61
CA LEU A 84 3.12 -0.89 -1.34
C LEU A 84 1.68 -0.98 -0.84
N ILE A 85 0.93 -1.95 -1.33
CA ILE A 85 -0.51 -2.08 -1.04
C ILE A 85 -0.77 -3.45 -0.46
N LYS A 86 -1.54 -3.50 0.63
CA LYS A 86 -2.01 -4.76 1.19
C LYS A 86 -3.52 -4.78 1.16
N ARG A 87 -4.10 -5.78 0.48
CA ARG A 87 -5.56 -5.90 0.41
C ARG A 87 -6.07 -6.63 1.65
N ILE A 88 -7.12 -6.08 2.27
CA ILE A 88 -7.74 -6.68 3.45
C ILE A 88 -8.99 -7.47 3.08
N LYS A 89 -9.86 -6.84 2.26
CA LYS A 89 -11.10 -7.49 1.80
C LYS A 89 -11.20 -7.47 0.32
#